data_c3b4e803ada2b352697bcf3ad3047f8e
#
_entry.id   c3b4e803ada2b352697bcf3ad3047f8e
#
_cell.length_a   1.000
_cell.length_b   1.000
_cell.length_c   1.000
_cell.angle_alpha   90.00
_cell.angle_beta   90.00
_cell.angle_gamma   90.00
#
_symmetry.space_group_name_H-M   'P 1'
#
loop_
_entity.id
_entity.type
_entity.pdbx_description
1 polymer ?
#
loop_
_entity_poly.entity_id
_entity_poly.type
_entity_poly.pdbx_seq_one_letter_code
_entity_poly.pdbx_strand_id
1 'polypeptide(L)'
;MTLLSAHDLSVTLGGKAALGGASFKISGGEFIGLIGPNGAGKTTLLRAILGLVASRGEIVLDGDDLRQMSASTKAQNLAYLPQDRDVAWPVSVEILVSLGRSALKPVFATLSAQDEALIETAMQRMDVARFRDRAAIELSGGERARVLIARVLAQDTPVILADEPVAGLDPSHQLGLMEIFSELAKEGRTVVASLHELSLAAQHCTRLILLDKGHIVADGEPTEVLTPQLLHDVYGIRAKIMMVDGEFIVHPTSRIG
;
A
#
# COMPACT_ATOMS: atom_id res chain seq x y z
N MET A 1 9.01 7.43 -16.92
CA MET A 1 7.74 7.24 -17.68
C MET A 1 6.61 7.08 -16.67
N THR A 2 5.48 7.76 -16.85
CA THR A 2 4.35 7.66 -15.92
C THR A 2 3.73 6.27 -16.01
N LEU A 3 3.65 5.56 -14.88
CA LEU A 3 3.06 4.22 -14.79
C LEU A 3 1.59 4.29 -14.36
N LEU A 4 1.28 5.09 -13.33
CA LEU A 4 -0.07 5.27 -12.81
C LEU A 4 -0.36 6.77 -12.66
N SER A 5 -1.50 7.23 -13.14
CA SER A 5 -1.92 8.62 -12.93
C SER A 5 -3.42 8.71 -12.66
N ALA A 6 -3.80 9.75 -11.93
CA ALA A 6 -5.17 10.17 -11.78
C ALA A 6 -5.32 11.64 -12.13
N HIS A 7 -6.44 12.01 -12.70
CA HIS A 7 -6.79 13.39 -13.01
C HIS A 7 -8.21 13.68 -12.54
N ASP A 8 -8.34 14.71 -11.70
CA ASP A 8 -9.61 15.20 -11.13
C ASP A 8 -10.44 14.06 -10.47
N LEU A 9 -9.76 13.16 -9.76
CA LEU A 9 -10.38 11.99 -9.15
C LEU A 9 -11.22 12.41 -7.95
N SER A 10 -12.54 12.21 -8.05
CA SER A 10 -13.50 12.59 -7.02
C SER A 10 -14.35 11.39 -6.62
N VAL A 11 -14.61 11.23 -5.32
CA VAL A 11 -15.42 10.16 -4.74
C VAL A 11 -16.40 10.71 -3.73
N THR A 12 -17.65 10.26 -3.82
CA THR A 12 -18.70 10.59 -2.84
C THR A 12 -19.17 9.29 -2.17
N LEU A 13 -19.11 9.25 -0.84
CA LEU A 13 -19.56 8.12 -0.02
C LEU A 13 -20.64 8.58 0.95
N GLY A 14 -21.81 7.93 0.92
CA GLY A 14 -22.93 8.29 1.81
C GLY A 14 -23.34 9.77 1.71
N GLY A 15 -23.27 10.36 0.51
CA GLY A 15 -23.60 11.77 0.28
C GLY A 15 -22.52 12.79 0.69
N LYS A 16 -21.37 12.33 1.23
CA LYS A 16 -20.25 13.19 1.61
C LYS A 16 -19.09 13.03 0.62
N ALA A 17 -18.46 14.15 0.25
CA ALA A 17 -17.23 14.12 -0.55
C ALA A 17 -16.11 13.47 0.28
N ALA A 18 -15.60 12.32 -0.20
CA ALA A 18 -14.47 11.62 0.40
C ALA A 18 -13.16 11.91 -0.33
N LEU A 19 -13.24 12.24 -1.63
CA LEU A 19 -12.15 12.81 -2.42
C LEU A 19 -12.72 13.96 -3.27
N GLY A 20 -11.96 15.04 -3.39
CA GLY A 20 -12.33 16.26 -4.10
C GLY A 20 -11.31 16.67 -5.16
N GLY A 21 -11.26 15.95 -6.30
CA GLY A 21 -10.41 16.33 -7.43
C GLY A 21 -8.93 15.99 -7.26
N ALA A 22 -8.62 14.83 -6.67
CA ALA A 22 -7.23 14.40 -6.51
C ALA A 22 -6.57 14.15 -7.87
N SER A 23 -5.41 14.77 -8.10
CA SER A 23 -4.61 14.59 -9.31
C SER A 23 -3.16 14.29 -8.93
N PHE A 24 -2.58 13.24 -9.52
CA PHE A 24 -1.20 12.81 -9.28
C PHE A 24 -0.67 12.02 -10.47
N LYS A 25 0.66 11.89 -10.53
CA LYS A 25 1.35 11.02 -11.48
C LYS A 25 2.41 10.23 -10.74
N ILE A 26 2.46 8.92 -10.95
CA ILE A 26 3.39 7.99 -10.32
C ILE A 26 4.24 7.35 -11.41
N SER A 27 5.54 7.33 -11.21
CA SER A 27 6.51 6.66 -12.09
C SER A 27 6.75 5.23 -11.63
N GLY A 28 7.29 4.39 -12.51
CA GLY A 28 7.76 3.06 -12.11
C GLY A 28 8.95 3.16 -11.14
N GLY A 29 9.01 2.24 -10.17
CA GLY A 29 10.12 2.17 -9.21
C GLY A 29 10.04 3.17 -8.05
N GLU A 30 8.86 3.75 -7.78
CA GLU A 30 8.64 4.61 -6.62
C GLU A 30 8.03 3.84 -5.44
N PHE A 31 8.51 4.13 -4.22
CA PHE A 31 7.80 3.78 -3.00
C PHE A 31 7.13 5.02 -2.44
N ILE A 32 5.81 5.10 -2.58
CA ILE A 32 5.01 6.27 -2.23
C ILE A 32 4.26 6.02 -0.92
N GLY A 33 4.47 6.88 0.05
CA GLY A 33 3.69 6.95 1.27
C GLY A 33 2.47 7.87 1.10
N LEU A 34 1.26 7.33 1.19
CA LEU A 34 0.05 8.12 1.36
C LEU A 34 -0.10 8.45 2.85
N ILE A 35 0.08 9.71 3.21
CA ILE A 35 -0.03 10.18 4.59
C ILE A 35 -1.18 11.18 4.75
N GLY A 36 -1.58 11.42 5.98
CA GLY A 36 -2.67 12.32 6.32
C GLY A 36 -3.47 11.80 7.53
N PRO A 37 -4.26 12.64 8.20
CA PRO A 37 -5.06 12.26 9.35
C PRO A 37 -6.11 11.19 9.00
N ASN A 38 -6.73 10.62 10.05
CA ASN A 38 -7.85 9.70 9.87
C ASN A 38 -8.99 10.40 9.15
N GLY A 39 -9.58 9.73 8.15
CA GLY A 39 -10.63 10.32 7.33
C GLY A 39 -10.14 11.27 6.21
N ALA A 40 -8.83 11.45 6.02
CA ALA A 40 -8.29 12.29 4.94
C ALA A 40 -8.56 11.75 3.52
N GLY A 41 -8.99 10.48 3.37
CA GLY A 41 -9.31 9.89 2.07
C GLY A 41 -8.31 8.86 1.55
N LYS A 42 -7.29 8.47 2.32
CA LYS A 42 -6.23 7.53 1.91
C LYS A 42 -6.79 6.20 1.38
N THR A 43 -7.54 5.47 2.21
CA THR A 43 -8.22 4.22 1.81
C THR A 43 -9.16 4.41 0.62
N THR A 44 -9.88 5.55 0.59
CA THR A 44 -10.79 5.87 -0.52
C THR A 44 -10.02 6.04 -1.83
N LEU A 45 -8.86 6.69 -1.79
CA LEU A 45 -7.98 6.85 -2.95
C LEU A 45 -7.51 5.49 -3.47
N LEU A 46 -7.00 4.60 -2.61
CA LEU A 46 -6.58 3.26 -2.99
C LEU A 46 -7.73 2.46 -3.59
N ARG A 47 -8.91 2.49 -2.97
CA ARG A 47 -10.11 1.81 -3.47
C ARG A 47 -10.64 2.38 -4.78
N ALA A 48 -10.50 3.69 -5.00
CA ALA A 48 -10.89 4.34 -6.25
C ALA A 48 -9.95 3.91 -7.40
N ILE A 49 -8.63 3.85 -7.15
CA ILE A 49 -7.65 3.33 -8.11
C ILE A 49 -8.02 1.90 -8.52
N LEU A 50 -8.40 1.05 -7.58
CA LEU A 50 -8.81 -0.34 -7.86
C LEU A 50 -10.18 -0.47 -8.56
N GLY A 51 -10.96 0.61 -8.62
CA GLY A 51 -12.34 0.57 -9.10
C GLY A 51 -13.32 -0.11 -8.12
N LEU A 52 -12.96 -0.20 -6.83
CA LEU A 52 -13.80 -0.78 -5.77
C LEU A 52 -14.86 0.20 -5.25
N VAL A 53 -14.74 1.48 -5.58
CA VAL A 53 -15.72 2.54 -5.27
C VAL A 53 -15.97 3.35 -6.52
N ALA A 54 -17.21 3.82 -6.67
CA ALA A 54 -17.58 4.70 -7.78
C ALA A 54 -16.83 6.03 -7.68
N SER A 55 -16.18 6.43 -8.77
CA SER A 55 -15.38 7.65 -8.84
C SER A 55 -15.66 8.41 -10.15
N ARG A 56 -15.42 9.73 -10.14
CA ARG A 56 -15.36 10.59 -11.33
C ARG A 56 -13.88 10.96 -11.57
N GLY A 57 -13.58 11.49 -12.76
CA GLY A 57 -12.21 11.80 -13.17
C GLY A 57 -11.59 10.66 -13.97
N GLU A 58 -10.30 10.70 -14.21
CA GLU A 58 -9.58 9.69 -15.02
C GLU A 58 -8.57 8.95 -14.15
N ILE A 59 -8.36 7.66 -14.42
CA ILE A 59 -7.29 6.86 -13.85
C ILE A 59 -6.65 6.08 -14.99
N VAL A 60 -5.36 6.32 -15.22
CA VAL A 60 -4.60 5.70 -16.31
C VAL A 60 -3.48 4.85 -15.71
N LEU A 61 -3.37 3.62 -16.19
CA LEU A 61 -2.31 2.68 -15.83
C LEU A 61 -1.62 2.24 -17.13
N ASP A 62 -0.32 2.51 -17.21
CA ASP A 62 0.52 2.21 -18.39
C ASP A 62 -0.08 2.70 -19.74
N GLY A 63 -0.70 3.89 -19.71
CA GLY A 63 -1.32 4.53 -20.87
C GLY A 63 -2.79 4.17 -21.13
N ASP A 64 -3.35 3.18 -20.44
CA ASP A 64 -4.72 2.72 -20.63
C ASP A 64 -5.67 3.20 -19.52
N ASP A 65 -6.92 3.54 -19.85
CA ASP A 65 -7.96 3.86 -18.84
C ASP A 65 -8.26 2.61 -18.01
N LEU A 66 -7.88 2.67 -16.74
CA LEU A 66 -8.01 1.56 -15.81
C LEU A 66 -9.46 1.07 -15.65
N ARG A 67 -10.45 1.93 -15.85
CA ARG A 67 -11.87 1.55 -15.77
C ARG A 67 -12.31 0.64 -16.92
N GLN A 68 -11.64 0.73 -18.07
CA GLN A 68 -11.93 -0.09 -19.25
C GLN A 68 -11.18 -1.43 -19.23
N MET A 69 -10.18 -1.59 -18.36
CA MET A 69 -9.45 -2.84 -18.22
C MET A 69 -10.33 -3.95 -17.66
N SER A 70 -10.15 -5.18 -18.17
CA SER A 70 -10.76 -6.37 -17.60
C SER A 70 -10.27 -6.63 -16.17
N ALA A 71 -11.06 -7.36 -15.37
CA ALA A 71 -10.64 -7.75 -14.01
C ALA A 71 -9.32 -8.56 -14.03
N SER A 72 -9.12 -9.42 -15.04
CA SER A 72 -7.88 -10.18 -15.20
C SER A 72 -6.70 -9.27 -15.51
N THR A 73 -6.85 -8.29 -16.40
CA THR A 73 -5.78 -7.33 -16.72
C THR A 73 -5.42 -6.49 -15.49
N LYS A 74 -6.41 -6.02 -14.72
CA LYS A 74 -6.17 -5.30 -13.47
C LYS A 74 -5.39 -6.17 -12.48
N ALA A 75 -5.80 -7.43 -12.29
CA ALA A 75 -5.12 -8.36 -11.38
C ALA A 75 -3.68 -8.70 -11.80
N GLN A 76 -3.35 -8.63 -13.09
CA GLN A 76 -1.98 -8.78 -13.59
C GLN A 76 -1.09 -7.56 -13.30
N ASN A 77 -1.68 -6.39 -13.09
CA ASN A 77 -0.95 -5.14 -12.94
C ASN A 77 -1.02 -4.53 -11.54
N LEU A 78 -2.06 -4.84 -10.77
CA LEU A 78 -2.31 -4.26 -9.46
C LEU A 78 -2.53 -5.36 -8.43
N ALA A 79 -1.70 -5.39 -7.39
CA ALA A 79 -1.97 -6.16 -6.18
C ALA A 79 -2.49 -5.23 -5.07
N TYR A 80 -3.36 -5.74 -4.22
CA TYR A 80 -3.94 -4.97 -3.12
C TYR A 80 -3.88 -5.70 -1.79
N LEU A 81 -3.32 -5.04 -0.80
CA LEU A 81 -3.39 -5.41 0.61
C LEU A 81 -4.44 -4.52 1.30
N PRO A 82 -5.61 -5.05 1.66
CA PRO A 82 -6.62 -4.28 2.39
C PRO A 82 -6.22 -4.08 3.86
N GLN A 83 -6.79 -3.06 4.49
CA GLN A 83 -6.66 -2.81 5.93
C GLN A 83 -7.27 -3.93 6.77
N ASP A 84 -8.44 -4.45 6.34
CA ASP A 84 -9.09 -5.61 6.96
C ASP A 84 -8.33 -6.89 6.60
N ARG A 85 -7.94 -7.63 7.62
CA ARG A 85 -7.09 -8.84 7.53
C ARG A 85 -7.79 -10.10 7.99
N ASP A 86 -9.11 -10.10 8.07
CA ASP A 86 -9.86 -11.25 8.48
C ASP A 86 -9.79 -12.36 7.43
N VAL A 87 -9.44 -13.55 7.91
CA VAL A 87 -9.48 -14.79 7.14
C VAL A 87 -10.57 -15.66 7.74
N ALA A 88 -11.69 -15.73 7.03
CA ALA A 88 -12.89 -16.42 7.53
C ALA A 88 -12.84 -17.96 7.38
N TRP A 89 -11.85 -18.51 6.65
CA TRP A 89 -11.85 -19.90 6.23
C TRP A 89 -10.61 -20.62 6.74
N PRO A 90 -10.69 -21.88 7.18
CA PRO A 90 -9.58 -22.64 7.74
C PRO A 90 -8.68 -23.24 6.64
N VAL A 91 -8.25 -22.40 5.70
CA VAL A 91 -7.29 -22.79 4.65
C VAL A 91 -5.88 -22.76 5.21
N SER A 92 -4.97 -23.59 4.68
CA SER A 92 -3.56 -23.55 5.04
C SER A 92 -2.90 -22.24 4.56
N VAL A 93 -1.79 -21.87 5.19
CA VAL A 93 -0.99 -20.71 4.80
C VAL A 93 -0.56 -20.81 3.33
N GLU A 94 -0.12 -21.97 2.88
CA GLU A 94 0.27 -22.21 1.49
C GLU A 94 -0.89 -21.93 0.53
N ILE A 95 -2.09 -22.46 0.81
CA ILE A 95 -3.28 -22.21 -0.01
C ILE A 95 -3.59 -20.71 -0.01
N LEU A 96 -3.56 -20.04 1.14
CA LEU A 96 -3.85 -18.61 1.23
C LEU A 96 -2.86 -17.77 0.41
N VAL A 97 -1.57 -18.08 0.44
CA VAL A 97 -0.54 -17.38 -0.36
C VAL A 97 -0.73 -17.70 -1.85
N SER A 98 -1.03 -18.96 -2.20
CA SER A 98 -1.24 -19.38 -3.59
C SER A 98 -2.42 -18.69 -4.27
N LEU A 99 -3.39 -18.14 -3.51
CA LEU A 99 -4.48 -17.34 -4.07
C LEU A 99 -3.95 -16.09 -4.80
N GLY A 100 -2.78 -15.57 -4.46
CA GLY A 100 -2.11 -14.50 -5.20
C GLY A 100 -1.86 -14.89 -6.67
N ARG A 101 -1.50 -16.15 -6.94
CA ARG A 101 -1.29 -16.68 -8.30
C ARG A 101 -2.57 -17.17 -8.96
N SER A 102 -3.41 -17.84 -8.18
CA SER A 102 -4.66 -18.43 -8.68
C SER A 102 -5.61 -17.39 -9.28
N ALA A 103 -5.64 -16.17 -8.73
CA ALA A 103 -6.45 -15.07 -9.25
C ALA A 103 -6.08 -14.63 -10.69
N LEU A 104 -4.88 -14.98 -11.16
CA LEU A 104 -4.36 -14.66 -12.50
C LEU A 104 -4.67 -15.75 -13.54
N LYS A 105 -5.28 -16.84 -13.13
CA LYS A 105 -5.46 -18.04 -13.96
C LYS A 105 -6.93 -18.36 -14.21
N PRO A 106 -7.23 -19.10 -15.28
CA PRO A 106 -8.56 -19.67 -15.49
C PRO A 106 -8.96 -20.58 -14.32
N VAL A 107 -10.25 -20.64 -14.04
CA VAL A 107 -10.81 -21.54 -13.03
C VAL A 107 -10.37 -22.98 -13.33
N PHE A 108 -9.89 -23.70 -12.32
CA PHE A 108 -9.32 -25.05 -12.40
C PHE A 108 -7.95 -25.20 -13.10
N ALA A 109 -7.26 -24.12 -13.45
CA ALA A 109 -5.89 -24.22 -13.93
C ALA A 109 -4.93 -24.60 -12.80
N THR A 110 -4.01 -25.53 -13.05
CA THR A 110 -2.94 -25.89 -12.12
C THR A 110 -1.89 -24.78 -12.05
N LEU A 111 -1.24 -24.66 -10.91
CA LEU A 111 -0.07 -23.80 -10.74
C LEU A 111 1.09 -24.37 -11.57
N SER A 112 1.85 -23.49 -12.21
CA SER A 112 3.09 -23.86 -12.88
C SER A 112 4.26 -23.89 -11.90
N ALA A 113 5.37 -24.50 -12.25
CA ALA A 113 6.61 -24.47 -11.45
C ALA A 113 7.08 -23.02 -11.15
N GLN A 114 6.83 -22.08 -12.08
CA GLN A 114 7.12 -20.66 -11.85
C GLN A 114 6.21 -20.05 -10.79
N ASP A 115 4.93 -20.39 -10.78
CA ASP A 115 3.99 -19.92 -9.75
C ASP A 115 4.39 -20.47 -8.37
N GLU A 116 4.76 -21.75 -8.29
CA GLU A 116 5.23 -22.37 -7.05
C GLU A 116 6.50 -21.70 -6.52
N ALA A 117 7.44 -21.37 -7.42
CA ALA A 117 8.65 -20.63 -7.03
C ALA A 117 8.35 -19.23 -6.51
N LEU A 118 7.38 -18.51 -7.10
CA LEU A 118 6.95 -17.19 -6.62
C LEU A 118 6.26 -17.28 -5.27
N ILE A 119 5.42 -18.27 -5.05
CA ILE A 119 4.77 -18.55 -3.76
C ILE A 119 5.83 -18.82 -2.69
N GLU A 120 6.78 -19.71 -2.97
CA GLU A 120 7.87 -20.06 -2.05
C GLU A 120 8.70 -18.82 -1.68
N THR A 121 9.12 -18.05 -2.69
CA THR A 121 9.89 -16.81 -2.49
C THR A 121 9.13 -15.81 -1.61
N ALA A 122 7.84 -15.64 -1.87
CA ALA A 122 7.01 -14.73 -1.08
C ALA A 122 6.87 -15.19 0.37
N MET A 123 6.69 -16.50 0.60
CA MET A 123 6.62 -17.09 1.93
C MET A 123 7.93 -16.94 2.72
N GLN A 124 9.06 -17.10 2.05
CA GLN A 124 10.39 -16.93 2.64
C GLN A 124 10.66 -15.46 2.99
N ARG A 125 10.40 -14.52 2.07
CA ARG A 125 10.56 -13.07 2.32
C ARG A 125 9.79 -12.59 3.56
N MET A 126 8.61 -13.16 3.81
CA MET A 126 7.77 -12.80 4.95
C MET A 126 7.97 -13.67 6.20
N ASP A 127 8.95 -14.59 6.19
CA ASP A 127 9.22 -15.55 7.29
C ASP A 127 7.95 -16.31 7.72
N VAL A 128 7.17 -16.80 6.75
CA VAL A 128 5.94 -17.56 7.00
C VAL A 128 5.99 -19.00 6.45
N ALA A 129 7.08 -19.41 5.80
CA ALA A 129 7.23 -20.74 5.24
C ALA A 129 7.10 -21.85 6.31
N ARG A 130 7.53 -21.58 7.55
CA ARG A 130 7.40 -22.49 8.70
C ARG A 130 5.94 -22.77 9.12
N PHE A 131 5.00 -21.96 8.66
CA PHE A 131 3.57 -22.11 8.94
C PHE A 131 2.80 -22.72 7.77
N ARG A 132 3.48 -23.21 6.74
CA ARG A 132 2.91 -23.66 5.46
C ARG A 132 1.61 -24.46 5.60
N ASP A 133 1.63 -25.49 6.44
CA ASP A 133 0.52 -26.42 6.60
C ASP A 133 -0.49 -25.99 7.68
N ARG A 134 -0.19 -24.91 8.41
CA ARG A 134 -1.03 -24.43 9.50
C ARG A 134 -2.25 -23.70 8.96
N ALA A 135 -3.40 -23.85 9.61
CA ALA A 135 -4.60 -23.12 9.25
C ALA A 135 -4.43 -21.62 9.53
N ALA A 136 -4.76 -20.78 8.56
CA ALA A 136 -4.55 -19.31 8.65
C ALA A 136 -5.36 -18.66 9.79
N ILE A 137 -6.48 -19.27 10.18
CA ILE A 137 -7.31 -18.82 11.32
C ILE A 137 -6.63 -19.01 12.69
N GLU A 138 -5.64 -19.92 12.78
CA GLU A 138 -4.90 -20.22 14.02
C GLU A 138 -3.71 -19.30 14.25
N LEU A 139 -3.42 -18.44 13.28
CA LEU A 139 -2.30 -17.52 13.35
C LEU A 139 -2.62 -16.32 14.25
N SER A 140 -1.59 -15.81 14.93
CA SER A 140 -1.66 -14.51 15.58
C SER A 140 -1.93 -13.39 14.56
N GLY A 141 -2.37 -12.22 15.02
CA GLY A 141 -2.63 -11.09 14.12
C GLY A 141 -1.42 -10.68 13.28
N GLY A 142 -0.22 -10.66 13.88
CA GLY A 142 1.03 -10.34 13.18
C GLY A 142 1.45 -11.42 12.18
N GLU A 143 1.35 -12.71 12.54
CA GLU A 143 1.61 -13.82 11.62
C GLU A 143 0.65 -13.78 10.43
N ARG A 144 -0.64 -13.55 10.68
CA ARG A 144 -1.67 -13.43 9.64
C ARG A 144 -1.39 -12.26 8.71
N ALA A 145 -1.01 -11.11 9.25
CA ALA A 145 -0.62 -9.95 8.45
C ALA A 145 0.51 -10.29 7.48
N ARG A 146 1.58 -10.96 7.94
CA ARG A 146 2.70 -11.39 7.11
C ARG A 146 2.29 -12.38 6.02
N VAL A 147 1.39 -13.31 6.32
CA VAL A 147 0.84 -14.27 5.33
C VAL A 147 0.05 -13.54 4.24
N LEU A 148 -0.78 -12.54 4.61
CA LEU A 148 -1.52 -11.74 3.63
C LEU A 148 -0.60 -10.87 2.77
N ILE A 149 0.50 -10.36 3.33
CA ILE A 149 1.53 -9.66 2.56
C ILE A 149 2.23 -10.64 1.61
N ALA A 150 2.59 -11.86 2.08
CA ALA A 150 3.15 -12.90 1.21
C ALA A 150 2.22 -13.22 0.02
N ARG A 151 0.91 -13.28 0.24
CA ARG A 151 -0.08 -13.44 -0.84
C ARG A 151 0.00 -12.32 -1.88
N VAL A 152 0.14 -11.06 -1.43
CA VAL A 152 0.29 -9.90 -2.32
C VAL A 152 1.59 -9.97 -3.09
N LEU A 153 2.70 -10.32 -2.45
CA LEU A 153 4.00 -10.49 -3.09
C LEU A 153 4.00 -11.63 -4.12
N ALA A 154 3.34 -12.75 -3.80
CA ALA A 154 3.20 -13.88 -4.72
C ALA A 154 2.42 -13.53 -5.99
N GLN A 155 1.57 -12.50 -5.99
CA GLN A 155 0.85 -12.03 -7.17
C GLN A 155 1.80 -11.50 -8.26
N ASP A 156 2.97 -10.96 -7.86
CA ASP A 156 4.07 -10.55 -8.74
C ASP A 156 3.67 -9.47 -9.75
N THR A 157 3.04 -8.41 -9.26
CA THR A 157 2.53 -7.29 -10.09
C THR A 157 3.50 -6.11 -10.13
N PRO A 158 3.46 -5.27 -11.18
CA PRO A 158 4.25 -4.04 -11.25
C PRO A 158 3.84 -2.99 -10.20
N VAL A 159 2.58 -2.99 -9.76
CA VAL A 159 2.08 -2.03 -8.76
C VAL A 159 1.46 -2.76 -7.57
N ILE A 160 1.86 -2.36 -6.37
CA ILE A 160 1.30 -2.83 -5.09
C ILE A 160 0.64 -1.65 -4.40
N LEU A 161 -0.64 -1.79 -4.09
CA LEU A 161 -1.39 -0.85 -3.26
C LEU A 161 -1.58 -1.48 -1.88
N ALA A 162 -1.15 -0.80 -0.81
CA ALA A 162 -1.21 -1.34 0.54
C ALA A 162 -1.91 -0.35 1.49
N ASP A 163 -2.99 -0.81 2.11
CA ASP A 163 -3.75 0.01 3.05
C ASP A 163 -3.35 -0.36 4.50
N GLU A 164 -2.63 0.54 5.16
CA GLU A 164 -2.06 0.39 6.51
C GLU A 164 -1.26 -0.93 6.68
N PRO A 165 -0.25 -1.19 5.84
CA PRO A 165 0.44 -2.48 5.81
C PRO A 165 1.17 -2.82 7.11
N VAL A 166 1.61 -1.83 7.87
CA VAL A 166 2.38 -2.01 9.12
C VAL A 166 1.48 -2.13 10.37
N ALA A 167 0.17 -1.87 10.26
CA ALA A 167 -0.73 -1.93 11.39
C ALA A 167 -0.75 -3.33 12.02
N GLY A 168 -0.64 -3.41 13.36
CA GLY A 168 -0.65 -4.67 14.11
C GLY A 168 0.62 -5.53 13.98
N LEU A 169 1.67 -5.02 13.33
CA LEU A 169 3.01 -5.62 13.35
C LEU A 169 3.83 -5.05 14.51
N ASP A 170 4.69 -5.87 15.09
CA ASP A 170 5.72 -5.37 16.01
C ASP A 170 6.79 -4.55 15.27
N PRO A 171 7.60 -3.73 15.97
CA PRO A 171 8.55 -2.83 15.33
C PRO A 171 9.55 -3.51 14.40
N SER A 172 10.03 -4.71 14.72
CA SER A 172 10.97 -5.44 13.88
C SER A 172 10.33 -5.84 12.54
N HIS A 173 9.10 -6.34 12.59
CA HIS A 173 8.37 -6.72 11.38
C HIS A 173 7.89 -5.50 10.58
N GLN A 174 7.61 -4.35 11.23
CA GLN A 174 7.33 -3.10 10.54
C GLN A 174 8.53 -2.65 9.69
N LEU A 175 9.72 -2.61 10.30
CA LEU A 175 10.96 -2.26 9.61
C LEU A 175 11.25 -3.22 8.45
N GLY A 176 11.20 -4.54 8.69
CA GLY A 176 11.44 -5.53 7.64
C GLY A 176 10.46 -5.40 6.46
N LEU A 177 9.19 -5.07 6.71
CA LEU A 177 8.23 -4.82 5.63
C LEU A 177 8.57 -3.56 4.83
N MET A 178 8.94 -2.48 5.51
CA MET A 178 9.32 -1.23 4.84
C MET A 178 10.59 -1.41 4.00
N GLU A 179 11.56 -2.20 4.49
CA GLU A 179 12.76 -2.59 3.74
C GLU A 179 12.37 -3.39 2.48
N ILE A 180 11.50 -4.40 2.59
CA ILE A 180 10.99 -5.16 1.44
C ILE A 180 10.33 -4.25 0.41
N PHE A 181 9.50 -3.30 0.82
CA PHE A 181 8.86 -2.35 -0.10
C PHE A 181 9.87 -1.42 -0.76
N SER A 182 10.90 -0.99 -0.03
CA SER A 182 12.01 -0.20 -0.59
C SER A 182 12.84 -0.99 -1.60
N GLU A 183 13.08 -2.29 -1.34
CA GLU A 183 13.76 -3.19 -2.27
C GLU A 183 12.95 -3.39 -3.55
N LEU A 184 11.64 -3.64 -3.43
CA LEU A 184 10.75 -3.79 -4.58
C LEU A 184 10.74 -2.53 -5.46
N ALA A 185 10.78 -1.35 -4.86
CA ALA A 185 10.89 -0.10 -5.61
C ALA A 185 12.22 -0.01 -6.37
N LYS A 186 13.34 -0.38 -5.73
CA LYS A 186 14.66 -0.46 -6.39
C LYS A 186 14.71 -1.51 -7.51
N GLU A 187 13.93 -2.59 -7.39
CA GLU A 187 13.73 -3.61 -8.43
C GLU A 187 12.83 -3.13 -9.59
N GLY A 188 12.31 -1.90 -9.54
CA GLY A 188 11.46 -1.28 -10.57
C GLY A 188 9.96 -1.44 -10.36
N ARG A 189 9.51 -2.08 -9.28
CA ARG A 189 8.09 -2.15 -8.92
C ARG A 189 7.67 -0.85 -8.23
N THR A 190 6.39 -0.59 -8.25
CA THR A 190 5.83 0.60 -7.59
C THR A 190 5.01 0.18 -6.39
N VAL A 191 5.26 0.80 -5.25
CA VAL A 191 4.50 0.57 -4.03
C VAL A 191 3.81 1.86 -3.60
N VAL A 192 2.51 1.80 -3.35
CA VAL A 192 1.73 2.91 -2.78
C VAL A 192 1.11 2.42 -1.48
N ALA A 193 1.63 2.88 -0.35
CA ALA A 193 1.18 2.45 0.97
C ALA A 193 0.58 3.59 1.79
N SER A 194 -0.61 3.38 2.35
CA SER A 194 -1.12 4.31 3.36
C SER A 194 -0.39 4.09 4.68
N LEU A 195 0.14 5.16 5.26
CA LEU A 195 0.98 5.09 6.46
C LEU A 195 0.52 6.12 7.50
N HIS A 196 0.60 5.72 8.78
CA HIS A 196 0.38 6.61 9.91
C HIS A 196 1.69 7.01 10.61
N GLU A 197 2.70 6.15 10.53
CA GLU A 197 4.00 6.33 11.16
C GLU A 197 4.87 7.25 10.29
N LEU A 198 4.88 8.56 10.63
CA LEU A 198 5.56 9.58 9.84
C LEU A 198 7.07 9.33 9.73
N SER A 199 7.70 8.78 10.77
CA SER A 199 9.13 8.45 10.75
C SER A 199 9.43 7.29 9.80
N LEU A 200 8.61 6.23 9.79
CA LEU A 200 8.77 5.13 8.82
C LEU A 200 8.56 5.62 7.38
N ALA A 201 7.54 6.47 7.17
CA ALA A 201 7.30 7.06 5.87
C ALA A 201 8.50 7.92 5.41
N ALA A 202 9.05 8.71 6.32
CA ALA A 202 10.20 9.58 6.06
C ALA A 202 11.48 8.83 5.67
N GLN A 203 11.72 7.67 6.32
CA GLN A 203 12.94 6.89 6.15
C GLN A 203 12.91 5.98 4.91
N HIS A 204 11.75 5.46 4.55
CA HIS A 204 11.65 4.38 3.56
C HIS A 204 11.01 4.82 2.25
N CYS A 205 10.07 5.78 2.28
CA CYS A 205 9.40 6.21 1.05
C CYS A 205 10.28 7.14 0.22
N THR A 206 10.27 6.95 -1.09
CA THR A 206 10.95 7.85 -2.03
C THR A 206 10.17 9.15 -2.23
N ARG A 207 8.86 9.12 -1.97
CA ARG A 207 7.94 10.23 -2.16
C ARG A 207 6.76 10.11 -1.21
N LEU A 208 6.22 11.23 -0.78
CA LEU A 208 5.01 11.31 0.03
C LEU A 208 3.92 12.09 -0.67
N ILE A 209 2.69 11.60 -0.56
CA ILE A 209 1.47 12.32 -0.95
C ILE A 209 0.68 12.56 0.32
N LEU A 210 0.55 13.82 0.71
CA LEU A 210 -0.19 14.24 1.90
C LEU A 210 -1.63 14.59 1.53
N LEU A 211 -2.58 13.87 2.13
CA LEU A 211 -4.01 14.15 2.00
C LEU A 211 -4.55 14.84 3.24
N ASP A 212 -5.40 15.84 3.03
CA ASP A 212 -6.28 16.42 4.05
C ASP A 212 -7.68 16.63 3.47
N LYS A 213 -8.70 16.21 4.20
CA LYS A 213 -10.13 16.37 3.84
C LYS A 213 -10.48 16.04 2.39
N GLY A 214 -9.89 14.99 1.86
CA GLY A 214 -10.12 14.50 0.50
C GLY A 214 -9.31 15.20 -0.60
N HIS A 215 -8.40 16.10 -0.26
CA HIS A 215 -7.54 16.81 -1.20
C HIS A 215 -6.07 16.46 -1.00
N ILE A 216 -5.30 16.42 -2.08
CA ILE A 216 -3.84 16.37 -2.01
C ILE A 216 -3.35 17.79 -1.68
N VAL A 217 -2.69 17.95 -0.53
CA VAL A 217 -2.18 19.24 -0.05
C VAL A 217 -0.68 19.41 -0.22
N ALA A 218 0.04 18.28 -0.33
CA ALA A 218 1.46 18.26 -0.68
C ALA A 218 1.83 16.95 -1.39
N ASP A 219 2.81 16.99 -2.27
CA ASP A 219 3.29 15.87 -3.06
C ASP A 219 4.75 16.12 -3.42
N GLY A 220 5.68 15.32 -2.90
CA GLY A 220 7.12 15.52 -3.09
C GLY A 220 7.96 14.58 -2.23
N GLU A 221 9.26 14.88 -2.14
CA GLU A 221 10.17 14.16 -1.26
C GLU A 221 9.77 14.29 0.21
N PRO A 222 10.12 13.31 1.07
CA PRO A 222 9.77 13.36 2.50
C PRO A 222 10.16 14.67 3.19
N THR A 223 11.31 15.24 2.86
CA THR A 223 11.81 16.51 3.41
C THR A 223 10.99 17.74 2.97
N GLU A 224 10.36 17.69 1.82
CA GLU A 224 9.50 18.75 1.29
C GLU A 224 8.08 18.68 1.88
N VAL A 225 7.59 17.47 2.15
CA VAL A 225 6.22 17.24 2.62
C VAL A 225 6.13 17.27 4.15
N LEU A 226 7.11 16.72 4.87
CA LEU A 226 7.11 16.68 6.34
C LEU A 226 7.74 17.93 6.93
N THR A 227 7.15 19.09 6.67
CA THR A 227 7.58 20.39 7.21
C THR A 227 6.83 20.71 8.52
N PRO A 228 7.42 21.53 9.43
CA PRO A 228 6.72 21.97 10.64
C PRO A 228 5.38 22.64 10.34
N GLN A 229 5.28 23.39 9.23
CA GLN A 229 4.05 24.08 8.83
C GLN A 229 2.96 23.09 8.41
N LEU A 230 3.26 22.12 7.53
CA LEU A 230 2.29 21.11 7.09
C LEU A 230 1.86 20.18 8.24
N LEU A 231 2.78 19.83 9.14
CA LEU A 231 2.45 19.06 10.33
C LEU A 231 1.52 19.83 11.28
N HIS A 232 1.75 21.13 11.41
CA HIS A 232 0.86 22.02 12.16
C HIS A 232 -0.53 22.09 11.51
N ASP A 233 -0.60 22.43 10.24
CA ASP A 233 -1.86 22.77 9.56
C ASP A 233 -2.75 21.55 9.31
N VAL A 234 -2.14 20.40 8.98
CA VAL A 234 -2.86 19.17 8.62
C VAL A 234 -3.10 18.26 9.82
N TYR A 235 -2.09 18.06 10.66
CA TYR A 235 -2.19 17.14 11.80
C TYR A 235 -2.51 17.83 13.13
N GLY A 236 -2.43 19.17 13.21
CA GLY A 236 -2.60 19.91 14.45
C GLY A 236 -1.54 19.58 15.51
N ILE A 237 -0.32 19.33 15.08
CA ILE A 237 0.80 18.97 15.99
C ILE A 237 2.01 19.87 15.77
N ARG A 238 2.81 19.97 16.84
CA ARG A 238 4.21 20.40 16.73
C ARG A 238 5.09 19.16 16.67
N ALA A 239 6.09 19.18 15.83
CA ALA A 239 7.07 18.10 15.70
C ALA A 239 8.49 18.66 15.66
N LYS A 240 9.44 17.88 16.19
CA LYS A 240 10.88 18.08 15.92
C LYS A 240 11.24 17.29 14.69
N ILE A 241 11.91 17.95 13.77
CA ILE A 241 12.44 17.36 12.55
C ILE A 241 13.96 17.43 12.66
N MET A 242 14.61 16.30 12.52
CA MET A 242 16.06 16.21 12.70
C MET A 242 16.67 15.16 11.76
N MET A 243 17.94 15.37 11.43
CA MET A 243 18.77 14.34 10.81
C MET A 243 19.61 13.68 11.90
N VAL A 244 19.50 12.37 12.05
CA VAL A 244 20.28 11.59 13.02
C VAL A 244 20.92 10.45 12.24
N ASP A 245 22.23 10.37 12.23
CA ASP A 245 23.02 9.36 11.51
C ASP A 245 22.66 9.23 10.02
N GLY A 246 22.23 10.33 9.40
CA GLY A 246 21.80 10.37 7.99
C GLY A 246 20.32 10.03 7.76
N GLU A 247 19.58 9.71 8.81
CA GLU A 247 18.16 9.42 8.75
C GLU A 247 17.30 10.65 9.05
N PHE A 248 16.23 10.84 8.29
CA PHE A 248 15.24 11.90 8.48
C PHE A 248 14.18 11.46 9.47
N ILE A 249 14.18 12.07 10.66
CA ILE A 249 13.30 11.70 11.77
C ILE A 249 12.29 12.81 12.04
N VAL A 250 11.02 12.41 12.16
CA VAL A 250 9.91 13.29 12.54
C VAL A 250 9.37 12.82 13.90
N HIS A 251 9.59 13.61 14.93
CA HIS A 251 9.16 13.32 16.29
C HIS A 251 8.05 14.29 16.74
N PRO A 252 6.78 13.86 16.81
CA PRO A 252 5.69 14.67 17.36
C PRO A 252 5.97 15.01 18.83
N THR A 253 5.79 16.28 19.22
CA THR A 253 6.12 16.74 20.58
C THR A 253 4.91 17.22 21.37
N SER A 254 3.92 17.82 20.71
CA SER A 254 2.70 18.29 21.36
C SER A 254 1.55 18.46 20.38
N ARG A 255 0.33 18.39 20.88
CA ARG A 255 -0.85 18.83 20.15
C ARG A 255 -0.92 20.36 20.17
N ILE A 256 -1.51 20.90 19.13
CA ILE A 256 -1.91 22.30 19.06
C ILE A 256 -3.39 22.29 19.45
N GLY A 257 -3.70 22.95 20.56
CA GLY A 257 -5.06 23.03 21.12
C GLY A 257 -6.02 23.79 20.23
#